data_6fa52594fc072ae40792bd869b40f923
#
_entry.id   6fa52594fc072ae40792bd869b40f923
#
_cell.length_a   1.000
_cell.length_b   1.000
_cell.length_c   1.000
_cell.angle_alpha   90.00
_cell.angle_beta   90.00
_cell.angle_gamma   90.00
#
_symmetry.space_group_name_H-M   'P 1'
#
loop_
_entity.id
_entity.type
_entity.pdbx_description
1 polymer ?
#
loop_
_entity_poly.entity_id
_entity_poly.type
_entity_poly.pdbx_seq_one_letter_code
_entity_poly.pdbx_strand_id
1 'polypeptide(L)'
;MPCLDPELRRTWLFGPGADAATHEAMLASPADALIADLEDFTPPQRRPQARAGIAALLERWRESGKLAVVRVNALEGEGLEDLAAAMPGRPHVVAYPMAAHADQMRALDEAITGWEHRLGIAPGATEILPVCETALGVVDVRSIVAGSARIRCALLGAEDLAADLCAERQPDATELDHARRRFLLECRAARAEPVDAPYTFTDAEGAQREALYSRRLGYRSKSLVRPDHAAPINAALTPSEEEVRRARALVAAFESARARGEDRALVDGLWVEVPSYRNAQRTLERARRLAGPLS
;
A
#
# COMPACT_ATOMS: atom_id res chain seq x y z
N MET A 1 -16.60 4.48 9.06
CA MET A 1 -15.46 5.40 9.05
C MET A 1 -15.06 5.63 7.61
N PRO A 2 -14.63 6.84 7.19
CA PRO A 2 -14.09 7.00 5.85
C PRO A 2 -12.88 6.08 5.70
N CYS A 3 -12.81 5.34 4.59
CA CYS A 3 -11.64 4.54 4.23
C CYS A 3 -10.42 5.47 4.26
N LEU A 4 -9.34 5.05 4.92
CA LEU A 4 -8.12 5.85 5.04
C LEU A 4 -7.65 6.26 3.65
N ASP A 5 -7.39 7.55 3.44
CA ASP A 5 -6.90 8.06 2.15
C ASP A 5 -5.66 7.28 1.70
N PRO A 6 -5.57 6.84 0.44
CA PRO A 6 -4.44 6.09 -0.09
C PRO A 6 -3.07 6.67 0.29
N GLU A 7 -2.93 7.99 0.26
CA GLU A 7 -1.68 8.66 0.62
C GLU A 7 -1.28 8.51 2.10
N LEU A 8 -2.20 8.09 2.98
CA LEU A 8 -1.96 7.94 4.42
C LEU A 8 -1.75 6.49 4.84
N ARG A 9 -2.00 5.52 3.98
CA ARG A 9 -1.83 4.08 4.24
C ARG A 9 -0.34 3.74 4.19
N ARG A 10 0.32 3.69 5.36
CA ARG A 10 1.78 3.48 5.44
C ARG A 10 2.16 2.02 5.32
N THR A 11 1.39 1.12 5.95
CA THR A 11 1.75 -0.30 6.11
C THR A 11 0.60 -1.22 5.73
N TRP A 12 0.94 -2.28 4.94
CA TRP A 12 0.02 -3.30 4.45
C TRP A 12 0.54 -4.67 4.88
N LEU A 13 -0.02 -5.19 5.98
CA LEU A 13 0.44 -6.42 6.61
C LEU A 13 -0.28 -7.64 6.04
N PHE A 14 0.48 -8.53 5.41
CA PHE A 14 0.00 -9.83 4.97
C PHE A 14 -0.02 -10.85 6.09
N GLY A 15 -1.01 -11.72 6.08
CA GLY A 15 -1.07 -12.91 6.91
C GLY A 15 -2.01 -13.96 6.33
N PRO A 16 -1.86 -15.25 6.72
CA PRO A 16 -2.65 -16.34 6.18
C PRO A 16 -4.14 -16.17 6.46
N GLY A 17 -4.99 -16.64 5.55
CA GLY A 17 -6.46 -16.54 5.68
C GLY A 17 -7.07 -17.45 6.76
N ALA A 18 -6.32 -18.41 7.31
CA ALA A 18 -6.83 -19.40 8.24
C ALA A 18 -5.89 -19.66 9.43
N ASP A 19 -5.49 -18.59 10.14
CA ASP A 19 -4.66 -18.68 11.36
C ASP A 19 -5.10 -17.63 12.37
N ALA A 20 -5.92 -18.06 13.35
CA ALA A 20 -6.48 -17.16 14.35
C ALA A 20 -5.40 -16.48 15.22
N ALA A 21 -4.31 -17.17 15.55
CA ALA A 21 -3.25 -16.58 16.37
C ALA A 21 -2.53 -15.46 15.60
N THR A 22 -2.25 -15.67 14.32
CA THR A 22 -1.70 -14.64 13.44
C THR A 22 -2.67 -13.47 13.27
N HIS A 23 -3.98 -13.73 13.11
CA HIS A 23 -4.97 -12.67 12.98
C HIS A 23 -5.04 -11.75 14.22
N GLU A 24 -4.92 -12.32 15.43
CA GLU A 24 -4.84 -11.54 16.67
C GLU A 24 -3.56 -10.67 16.68
N ALA A 25 -2.42 -11.24 16.35
CA ALA A 25 -1.16 -10.49 16.27
C ALA A 25 -1.20 -9.38 15.21
N MET A 26 -1.81 -9.64 14.05
CA MET A 26 -2.03 -8.62 13.02
C MET A 26 -2.90 -7.47 13.52
N LEU A 27 -4.02 -7.80 14.17
CA LEU A 27 -4.95 -6.81 14.71
C LEU A 27 -4.33 -5.95 15.82
N ALA A 28 -3.50 -6.56 16.67
CA ALA A 28 -2.76 -5.86 17.73
C ALA A 28 -1.62 -4.99 17.20
N SER A 29 -1.16 -5.21 15.96
CA SER A 29 -0.08 -4.45 15.36
C SER A 29 -0.52 -3.02 14.99
N PRO A 30 0.41 -2.06 14.90
CA PRO A 30 0.09 -0.72 14.43
C PRO A 30 -0.04 -0.61 12.89
N ALA A 31 -0.14 -1.72 12.16
CA ALA A 31 -0.34 -1.70 10.71
C ALA A 31 -1.65 -0.99 10.33
N ASP A 32 -1.61 -0.19 9.26
CA ASP A 32 -2.77 0.58 8.79
C ASP A 32 -3.76 -0.32 8.02
N ALA A 33 -3.24 -1.25 7.20
CA ALA A 33 -4.00 -2.22 6.43
C ALA A 33 -3.63 -3.65 6.83
N LEU A 34 -4.63 -4.54 6.91
CA LEU A 34 -4.46 -5.96 7.17
C LEU A 34 -4.97 -6.76 5.98
N ILE A 35 -4.13 -7.61 5.42
CA ILE A 35 -4.41 -8.43 4.23
C ILE A 35 -4.56 -9.88 4.66
N ALA A 36 -5.79 -10.40 4.61
CA ALA A 36 -6.03 -11.83 4.72
C ALA A 36 -5.73 -12.47 3.36
N ASP A 37 -4.74 -13.30 3.33
CA ASP A 37 -4.24 -13.90 2.11
C ASP A 37 -4.86 -15.28 1.89
N LEU A 38 -5.64 -15.45 0.81
CA LEU A 38 -6.22 -16.73 0.39
C LEU A 38 -5.38 -17.45 -0.68
N GLU A 39 -4.30 -16.83 -1.10
CA GLU A 39 -3.39 -17.31 -2.14
C GLU A 39 -2.17 -18.01 -1.50
N ASP A 40 -0.97 -17.49 -1.63
CA ASP A 40 0.29 -18.15 -1.25
C ASP A 40 0.44 -18.42 0.25
N PHE A 41 0.00 -17.51 1.12
CA PHE A 41 0.12 -17.70 2.57
C PHE A 41 -0.94 -18.65 3.14
N THR A 42 -1.87 -19.11 2.29
CA THR A 42 -2.87 -20.13 2.64
C THR A 42 -2.73 -21.35 1.75
N PRO A 43 -2.08 -22.42 2.24
CA PRO A 43 -1.95 -23.68 1.48
C PRO A 43 -3.29 -24.15 0.94
N PRO A 44 -3.35 -24.74 -0.27
CA PRO A 44 -4.61 -25.15 -0.92
C PRO A 44 -5.53 -25.96 -0.02
N GLN A 45 -4.97 -26.86 0.82
CA GLN A 45 -5.74 -27.70 1.73
C GLN A 45 -6.44 -26.91 2.84
N ARG A 46 -5.97 -25.69 3.14
CA ARG A 46 -6.55 -24.80 4.17
C ARG A 46 -7.46 -23.72 3.59
N ARG A 47 -7.52 -23.52 2.28
CA ARG A 47 -8.36 -22.52 1.62
C ARG A 47 -9.86 -22.67 1.93
N PRO A 48 -10.45 -23.88 1.96
CA PRO A 48 -11.86 -24.04 2.37
C PRO A 48 -12.13 -23.54 3.78
N GLN A 49 -11.22 -23.81 4.73
CA GLN A 49 -11.32 -23.30 6.10
C GLN A 49 -11.19 -21.77 6.13
N ALA A 50 -10.26 -21.19 5.37
CA ALA A 50 -10.08 -19.75 5.27
C ALA A 50 -11.34 -19.08 4.73
N ARG A 51 -11.91 -19.58 3.63
CA ARG A 51 -13.16 -19.07 3.05
C ARG A 51 -14.32 -19.10 4.04
N ALA A 52 -14.44 -20.15 4.84
CA ALA A 52 -15.52 -20.27 5.83
C ALA A 52 -15.48 -19.16 6.90
N GLY A 53 -14.30 -18.62 7.22
CA GLY A 53 -14.10 -17.60 8.25
C GLY A 53 -13.85 -16.18 7.74
N ILE A 54 -13.57 -15.99 6.45
CA ILE A 54 -13.02 -14.75 5.91
C ILE A 54 -13.95 -13.54 6.08
N ALA A 55 -15.26 -13.72 5.87
CA ALA A 55 -16.22 -12.62 5.98
C ALA A 55 -16.24 -12.03 7.40
N ALA A 56 -16.31 -12.88 8.42
CA ALA A 56 -16.30 -12.45 9.83
C ALA A 56 -14.95 -11.80 10.23
N LEU A 57 -13.83 -12.30 9.69
CA LEU A 57 -12.51 -11.71 9.91
C LEU A 57 -12.42 -10.30 9.34
N LEU A 58 -12.86 -10.08 8.11
CA LEU A 58 -12.87 -8.78 7.43
C LEU A 58 -13.76 -7.78 8.16
N GLU A 59 -14.95 -8.21 8.58
CA GLU A 59 -15.88 -7.37 9.37
C GLU A 59 -15.24 -6.94 10.69
N ARG A 60 -14.65 -7.86 11.44
CA ARG A 60 -13.92 -7.57 12.68
C ARG A 60 -12.79 -6.56 12.49
N TRP A 61 -11.99 -6.69 11.42
CA TRP A 61 -10.92 -5.73 11.13
C TRP A 61 -11.46 -4.35 10.77
N ARG A 62 -12.55 -4.28 10.02
CA ARG A 62 -13.24 -3.01 9.73
C ARG A 62 -13.76 -2.31 10.99
N GLU A 63 -14.41 -3.06 11.87
CA GLU A 63 -14.93 -2.55 13.16
C GLU A 63 -13.82 -2.03 14.06
N SER A 64 -12.62 -2.62 13.98
CA SER A 64 -11.43 -2.18 14.70
C SER A 64 -10.74 -0.96 14.06
N GLY A 65 -11.31 -0.40 12.99
CA GLY A 65 -10.76 0.77 12.31
C GLY A 65 -9.59 0.48 11.36
N LYS A 66 -9.28 -0.79 11.11
CA LYS A 66 -8.25 -1.20 10.14
C LYS A 66 -8.79 -1.17 8.72
N LEU A 67 -7.92 -0.92 7.74
CA LEU A 67 -8.24 -1.17 6.35
C LEU A 67 -8.25 -2.69 6.14
N ALA A 68 -9.44 -3.27 6.00
CA ALA A 68 -9.61 -4.71 5.81
C ALA A 68 -9.45 -5.06 4.33
N VAL A 69 -8.47 -5.92 4.04
CA VAL A 69 -8.08 -6.32 2.69
C VAL A 69 -8.11 -7.84 2.59
N VAL A 70 -8.51 -8.36 1.45
CA VAL A 70 -8.36 -9.79 1.11
C VAL A 70 -7.54 -9.92 -0.18
N ARG A 71 -6.51 -10.78 -0.19
CA ARG A 71 -5.89 -11.23 -1.44
C ARG A 71 -6.58 -12.50 -1.86
N VAL A 72 -7.18 -12.47 -3.05
CA VAL A 72 -7.85 -13.62 -3.66
C VAL A 72 -6.89 -14.37 -4.60
N ASN A 73 -7.23 -15.58 -4.98
CA ASN A 73 -6.55 -16.28 -6.07
C ASN A 73 -6.91 -15.64 -7.43
N ALA A 74 -6.18 -16.00 -8.48
CA ALA A 74 -6.52 -15.61 -9.85
C ALA A 74 -7.95 -16.07 -10.22
N LEU A 75 -8.68 -15.25 -11.00
CA LEU A 75 -10.08 -15.55 -11.36
C LEU A 75 -10.23 -16.80 -12.19
N GLU A 76 -9.22 -17.16 -12.97
CA GLU A 76 -9.15 -18.40 -13.77
C GLU A 76 -9.00 -19.66 -12.88
N GLY A 77 -8.65 -19.46 -11.60
CA GLY A 77 -8.56 -20.51 -10.59
C GLY A 77 -9.71 -20.41 -9.58
N GLU A 78 -9.34 -20.28 -8.31
CA GLU A 78 -10.28 -20.23 -7.18
C GLU A 78 -10.77 -18.82 -6.82
N GLY A 79 -10.37 -17.78 -7.56
CA GLY A 79 -10.64 -16.38 -7.21
C GLY A 79 -12.11 -16.00 -7.13
N LEU A 80 -12.97 -16.60 -7.96
CA LEU A 80 -14.43 -16.37 -7.88
C LEU A 80 -15.04 -16.96 -6.60
N GLU A 81 -14.52 -18.09 -6.12
CA GLU A 81 -14.94 -18.70 -4.86
C GLU A 81 -14.47 -17.84 -3.67
N ASP A 82 -13.25 -17.31 -3.75
CA ASP A 82 -12.70 -16.40 -2.75
C ASP A 82 -13.52 -15.12 -2.64
N LEU A 83 -13.88 -14.52 -3.78
CA LEU A 83 -14.77 -13.35 -3.81
C LEU A 83 -16.13 -13.67 -3.20
N ALA A 84 -16.73 -14.81 -3.54
CA ALA A 84 -18.02 -15.23 -2.98
C ALA A 84 -17.97 -15.34 -1.46
N ALA A 85 -16.87 -15.84 -0.91
CA ALA A 85 -16.64 -15.97 0.51
C ALA A 85 -16.33 -14.61 1.21
N ALA A 86 -15.54 -13.74 0.56
CA ALA A 86 -15.04 -12.51 1.17
C ALA A 86 -16.02 -11.33 1.09
N MET A 87 -16.74 -11.18 -0.01
CA MET A 87 -17.59 -10.01 -0.26
C MET A 87 -18.70 -9.76 0.79
N PRO A 88 -19.33 -10.80 1.41
CA PRO A 88 -20.23 -10.59 2.53
C PRO A 88 -19.61 -9.84 3.72
N GLY A 89 -18.31 -10.00 3.96
CA GLY A 89 -17.53 -9.26 4.99
C GLY A 89 -17.21 -7.81 4.59
N ARG A 90 -17.60 -7.38 3.40
CA ARG A 90 -17.44 -6.02 2.87
C ARG A 90 -15.99 -5.53 2.95
N PRO A 91 -15.02 -6.22 2.33
CA PRO A 91 -13.64 -5.75 2.31
C PRO A 91 -13.56 -4.33 1.76
N HIS A 92 -12.65 -3.52 2.31
CA HIS A 92 -12.35 -2.22 1.73
C HIS A 92 -11.59 -2.35 0.40
N VAL A 93 -10.75 -3.39 0.30
CA VAL A 93 -9.88 -3.61 -0.85
C VAL A 93 -9.81 -5.12 -1.16
N VAL A 94 -9.86 -5.47 -2.43
CA VAL A 94 -9.52 -6.79 -2.95
C VAL A 94 -8.16 -6.68 -3.63
N ALA A 95 -7.17 -7.41 -3.13
CA ALA A 95 -5.85 -7.54 -3.75
C ALA A 95 -5.86 -8.70 -4.76
N TYR A 96 -5.28 -8.47 -5.93
CA TYR A 96 -5.22 -9.43 -7.03
C TYR A 96 -3.78 -9.78 -7.37
N PRO A 97 -3.38 -11.05 -7.26
CA PRO A 97 -2.02 -11.49 -7.50
C PRO A 97 -1.66 -11.49 -8.99
N MET A 98 -0.36 -11.52 -9.30
CA MET A 98 0.17 -11.66 -10.65
C MET A 98 -0.47 -10.69 -11.66
N ALA A 99 -0.76 -9.46 -11.23
CA ALA A 99 -1.36 -8.46 -12.10
C ALA A 99 -0.40 -8.07 -13.23
N ALA A 100 -0.77 -8.36 -14.48
CA ALA A 100 0.04 -8.14 -15.67
C ALA A 100 -0.71 -7.43 -16.80
N HIS A 101 -2.06 -7.47 -16.80
CA HIS A 101 -2.88 -6.96 -17.89
C HIS A 101 -4.12 -6.20 -17.39
N ALA A 102 -4.55 -5.19 -18.14
CA ALA A 102 -5.77 -4.43 -17.86
C ALA A 102 -7.03 -5.31 -17.86
N ASP A 103 -7.06 -6.36 -18.67
CA ASP A 103 -8.21 -7.27 -18.76
C ASP A 103 -8.48 -8.02 -17.45
N GLN A 104 -7.43 -8.39 -16.71
CA GLN A 104 -7.57 -8.98 -15.37
C GLN A 104 -8.31 -8.01 -14.42
N MET A 105 -7.95 -6.73 -14.47
CA MET A 105 -8.58 -5.70 -13.64
C MET A 105 -10.01 -5.42 -14.04
N ARG A 106 -10.33 -5.45 -15.34
CA ARG A 106 -11.71 -5.33 -15.84
C ARG A 106 -12.58 -6.49 -15.37
N ALA A 107 -12.09 -7.71 -15.52
CA ALA A 107 -12.82 -8.92 -15.08
C ALA A 107 -13.07 -8.90 -13.56
N LEU A 108 -12.07 -8.48 -12.77
CA LEU A 108 -12.22 -8.35 -11.32
C LEU A 108 -13.22 -7.24 -10.94
N ASP A 109 -13.18 -6.10 -11.63
CA ASP A 109 -14.14 -5.01 -11.41
C ASP A 109 -15.58 -5.44 -11.69
N GLU A 110 -15.82 -6.15 -12.78
CA GLU A 110 -17.12 -6.73 -13.11
C GLU A 110 -17.63 -7.70 -12.03
N ALA A 111 -16.73 -8.58 -11.56
CA ALA A 111 -17.07 -9.53 -10.50
C ALA A 111 -17.42 -8.83 -9.18
N ILE A 112 -16.62 -7.85 -8.76
CA ILE A 112 -16.87 -7.04 -7.55
C ILE A 112 -18.17 -6.26 -7.69
N THR A 113 -18.41 -5.61 -8.84
CA THR A 113 -19.66 -4.86 -9.13
C THR A 113 -20.87 -5.75 -8.99
N GLY A 114 -20.80 -6.98 -9.49
CA GLY A 114 -21.88 -7.96 -9.33
C GLY A 114 -22.17 -8.30 -7.86
N TRP A 115 -21.13 -8.41 -7.04
CA TRP A 115 -21.28 -8.63 -5.60
C TRP A 115 -21.78 -7.39 -4.85
N GLU A 116 -21.28 -6.21 -5.14
CA GLU A 116 -21.79 -4.97 -4.56
C GLU A 116 -23.28 -4.82 -4.79
N HIS A 117 -23.75 -5.08 -6.02
CA HIS A 117 -25.17 -5.04 -6.35
C HIS A 117 -26.00 -6.07 -5.54
N ARG A 118 -25.54 -7.33 -5.46
CA ARG A 118 -26.23 -8.40 -4.71
C ARG A 118 -26.35 -8.10 -3.22
N LEU A 119 -25.33 -7.46 -2.64
CA LEU A 119 -25.23 -7.20 -1.20
C LEU A 119 -25.74 -5.82 -0.80
N GLY A 120 -26.24 -5.01 -1.74
CA GLY A 120 -26.67 -3.64 -1.48
C GLY A 120 -25.52 -2.73 -1.01
N ILE A 121 -24.30 -3.00 -1.47
CA ILE A 121 -23.11 -2.16 -1.24
C ILE A 121 -23.10 -1.07 -2.32
N ALA A 122 -22.70 0.14 -1.93
CA ALA A 122 -22.60 1.24 -2.90
C ALA A 122 -21.60 0.89 -4.01
N PRO A 123 -21.93 1.12 -5.28
CA PRO A 123 -21.03 0.85 -6.39
C PRO A 123 -19.69 1.56 -6.22
N GLY A 124 -18.58 0.83 -6.40
CA GLY A 124 -17.23 1.39 -6.24
C GLY A 124 -16.74 1.50 -4.79
N ALA A 125 -17.49 0.97 -3.81
CA ALA A 125 -17.09 1.00 -2.40
C ALA A 125 -15.89 0.09 -2.09
N THR A 126 -15.71 -0.99 -2.87
CA THR A 126 -14.57 -1.90 -2.74
C THR A 126 -13.50 -1.51 -3.76
N GLU A 127 -12.29 -1.19 -3.28
CA GLU A 127 -11.13 -0.88 -4.12
C GLU A 127 -10.47 -2.16 -4.65
N ILE A 128 -9.69 -2.03 -5.72
CA ILE A 128 -8.81 -3.08 -6.26
C ILE A 128 -7.36 -2.70 -6.01
N LEU A 129 -6.56 -3.65 -5.53
CA LEU A 129 -5.12 -3.53 -5.36
C LEU A 129 -4.41 -4.54 -6.26
N PRO A 130 -3.95 -4.17 -7.46
CA PRO A 130 -3.10 -5.04 -8.26
C PRO A 130 -1.76 -5.29 -7.55
N VAL A 131 -1.36 -6.56 -7.46
CA VAL A 131 -0.02 -6.97 -7.00
C VAL A 131 0.81 -7.23 -8.25
N CYS A 132 1.75 -6.32 -8.55
CA CYS A 132 2.66 -6.39 -9.69
C CYS A 132 3.93 -7.10 -9.24
N GLU A 133 4.07 -8.35 -9.60
CA GLU A 133 5.12 -9.23 -9.10
C GLU A 133 5.79 -10.05 -10.20
N THR A 134 5.70 -9.53 -11.44
CA THR A 134 6.44 -10.00 -12.61
C THR A 134 7.07 -8.83 -13.35
N ALA A 135 8.08 -9.08 -14.17
CA ALA A 135 8.67 -8.06 -15.04
C ALA A 135 7.62 -7.37 -15.91
N LEU A 136 6.69 -8.15 -16.49
CA LEU A 136 5.58 -7.63 -17.28
C LEU A 136 4.67 -6.73 -16.43
N GLY A 137 4.26 -7.17 -15.24
CA GLY A 137 3.44 -6.38 -14.33
C GLY A 137 4.07 -5.04 -13.96
N VAL A 138 5.41 -5.03 -13.75
CA VAL A 138 6.16 -3.80 -13.44
C VAL A 138 6.21 -2.81 -14.60
N VAL A 139 6.41 -3.30 -15.84
CA VAL A 139 6.51 -2.39 -17.00
C VAL A 139 5.17 -1.92 -17.53
N ASP A 140 4.07 -2.61 -17.19
CA ASP A 140 2.72 -2.36 -17.72
C ASP A 140 1.76 -1.74 -16.69
N VAL A 141 2.28 -1.28 -15.54
CA VAL A 141 1.48 -0.69 -14.43
C VAL A 141 0.44 0.32 -14.93
N ARG A 142 0.80 1.19 -15.87
CA ARG A 142 -0.13 2.20 -16.39
C ARG A 142 -1.35 1.58 -17.07
N SER A 143 -1.13 0.52 -17.85
CA SER A 143 -2.21 -0.24 -18.50
C SER A 143 -3.07 -0.94 -17.46
N ILE A 144 -2.44 -1.61 -16.48
CA ILE A 144 -3.12 -2.30 -15.38
C ILE A 144 -4.02 -1.32 -14.61
N VAL A 145 -3.47 -0.17 -14.20
CA VAL A 145 -4.23 0.85 -13.45
C VAL A 145 -5.39 1.42 -14.28
N ALA A 146 -5.21 1.58 -15.59
CA ALA A 146 -6.28 2.04 -16.48
C ALA A 146 -7.42 1.00 -16.65
N GLY A 147 -7.22 -0.24 -16.22
CA GLY A 147 -8.21 -1.31 -16.31
C GLY A 147 -9.42 -1.14 -15.39
N SER A 148 -9.31 -0.37 -14.29
CA SER A 148 -10.43 -0.10 -13.38
C SER A 148 -10.26 1.20 -12.63
N ALA A 149 -11.34 1.97 -12.51
CA ALA A 149 -11.40 3.18 -11.68
C ALA A 149 -11.34 2.89 -10.16
N ARG A 150 -11.46 1.61 -9.75
CA ARG A 150 -11.34 1.17 -8.36
C ARG A 150 -9.88 1.11 -7.88
N ILE A 151 -8.90 1.23 -8.79
CA ILE A 151 -7.48 1.14 -8.46
C ILE A 151 -6.98 2.50 -8.01
N ARG A 152 -6.73 2.61 -6.70
CA ARG A 152 -6.15 3.81 -6.08
C ARG A 152 -4.71 3.59 -5.63
N CYS A 153 -4.33 2.33 -5.38
CA CYS A 153 -2.99 1.89 -5.03
C CYS A 153 -2.59 0.73 -5.94
N ALA A 154 -1.28 0.52 -6.12
CA ALA A 154 -0.73 -0.69 -6.70
C ALA A 154 0.44 -1.17 -5.83
N LEU A 155 0.61 -2.48 -5.67
CA LEU A 155 1.59 -3.09 -4.78
C LEU A 155 2.65 -3.83 -5.61
N LEU A 156 3.91 -3.65 -5.23
CA LEU A 156 5.05 -4.39 -5.80
C LEU A 156 5.31 -5.64 -4.96
N GLY A 157 5.26 -6.82 -5.56
CA GLY A 157 5.69 -8.07 -4.93
C GLY A 157 7.22 -8.19 -4.97
N ALA A 158 7.81 -8.91 -4.01
CA ALA A 158 9.25 -9.07 -3.93
C ALA A 158 9.74 -10.43 -4.39
N GLU A 159 9.16 -11.49 -3.84
CA GLU A 159 9.67 -12.86 -4.03
C GLU A 159 9.40 -13.36 -5.46
N ASP A 160 8.15 -13.25 -5.91
CA ASP A 160 7.78 -13.67 -7.27
C ASP A 160 8.46 -12.83 -8.34
N LEU A 161 8.62 -11.51 -8.10
CA LEU A 161 9.38 -10.66 -9.01
C LEU A 161 10.85 -11.06 -9.08
N ALA A 162 11.48 -11.38 -7.95
CA ALA A 162 12.87 -11.85 -7.96
C ALA A 162 12.99 -13.18 -8.69
N ALA A 163 12.03 -14.10 -8.49
CA ALA A 163 11.98 -15.37 -9.21
C ALA A 163 11.81 -15.17 -10.72
N ASP A 164 10.89 -14.30 -11.14
CA ASP A 164 10.66 -13.96 -12.56
C ASP A 164 11.89 -13.32 -13.23
N LEU A 165 12.64 -12.51 -12.47
CA LEU A 165 13.89 -11.90 -12.91
C LEU A 165 15.10 -12.86 -12.83
N CYS A 166 14.96 -14.08 -12.31
CA CYS A 166 16.05 -15.00 -11.98
C CYS A 166 17.09 -14.37 -11.05
N ALA A 167 16.67 -13.50 -10.14
CA ALA A 167 17.52 -12.77 -9.23
C ALA A 167 17.58 -13.43 -7.85
N GLU A 168 18.70 -13.25 -7.14
CA GLU A 168 18.89 -13.73 -5.77
C GLU A 168 18.48 -12.66 -4.76
N ARG A 169 17.49 -12.97 -3.89
CA ARG A 169 17.04 -12.05 -2.86
C ARG A 169 18.13 -11.74 -1.84
N GLN A 170 18.37 -10.46 -1.60
CA GLN A 170 19.33 -9.95 -0.64
C GLN A 170 18.66 -8.98 0.37
N PRO A 171 19.19 -8.88 1.61
CA PRO A 171 18.62 -7.96 2.61
C PRO A 171 18.67 -6.48 2.25
N ASP A 172 19.54 -6.06 1.33
CA ASP A 172 19.64 -4.69 0.82
C ASP A 172 18.74 -4.44 -0.42
N ALA A 173 18.10 -5.50 -0.93
CA ALA A 173 17.17 -5.48 -2.07
C ALA A 173 17.75 -4.81 -3.34
N THR A 174 19.08 -4.87 -3.53
CA THR A 174 19.78 -4.26 -4.68
C THR A 174 19.27 -4.85 -6.01
N GLU A 175 18.94 -6.14 -6.02
CA GLU A 175 18.39 -6.85 -7.20
C GLU A 175 17.06 -6.29 -7.67
N LEU A 176 16.27 -5.70 -6.77
CA LEU A 176 14.97 -5.11 -7.08
C LEU A 176 15.01 -3.58 -7.27
N ASP A 177 16.16 -2.92 -7.10
CA ASP A 177 16.23 -1.46 -7.06
C ASP A 177 15.72 -0.81 -8.36
N HIS A 178 16.07 -1.36 -9.52
CA HIS A 178 15.56 -0.86 -10.80
C HIS A 178 14.04 -1.02 -10.92
N ALA A 179 13.51 -2.19 -10.58
CA ALA A 179 12.08 -2.47 -10.62
C ALA A 179 11.30 -1.54 -9.68
N ARG A 180 11.78 -1.32 -8.46
CA ARG A 180 11.18 -0.41 -7.47
C ARG A 180 11.11 1.02 -7.99
N ARG A 181 12.20 1.55 -8.60
CA ARG A 181 12.23 2.89 -9.19
C ARG A 181 11.29 3.00 -10.38
N ARG A 182 11.27 2.00 -11.25
CA ARG A 182 10.38 1.94 -12.41
C ARG A 182 8.92 1.90 -11.98
N PHE A 183 8.58 0.99 -11.07
CA PHE A 183 7.22 0.85 -10.54
C PHE A 183 6.69 2.14 -9.92
N LEU A 184 7.49 2.81 -9.08
CA LEU A 184 7.13 4.11 -8.51
C LEU A 184 6.80 5.13 -9.60
N LEU A 185 7.64 5.23 -10.63
CA LEU A 185 7.46 6.17 -11.74
C LEU A 185 6.15 5.89 -12.50
N GLU A 186 5.90 4.62 -12.83
CA GLU A 186 4.69 4.18 -13.53
C GLU A 186 3.41 4.43 -12.72
N CYS A 187 3.42 4.11 -11.42
CA CYS A 187 2.30 4.40 -10.52
C CYS A 187 2.00 5.90 -10.46
N ARG A 188 3.03 6.74 -10.30
CA ARG A 188 2.85 8.20 -10.27
C ARG A 188 2.30 8.74 -11.59
N ALA A 189 2.76 8.21 -12.73
CA ALA A 189 2.24 8.56 -14.05
C ALA A 189 0.78 8.14 -14.24
N ALA A 190 0.37 7.00 -13.64
CA ALA A 190 -1.00 6.50 -13.63
C ALA A 190 -1.89 7.13 -12.55
N ARG A 191 -1.34 7.99 -11.66
CA ARG A 191 -2.03 8.59 -10.50
C ARG A 191 -2.50 7.57 -9.45
N ALA A 192 -1.82 6.44 -9.34
CA ALA A 192 -1.98 5.47 -8.27
C ALA A 192 -0.89 5.65 -7.21
N GLU A 193 -1.21 5.36 -5.94
CA GLU A 193 -0.21 5.32 -4.87
C GLU A 193 0.59 4.02 -4.95
N PRO A 194 1.92 4.09 -5.05
CA PRO A 194 2.76 2.90 -5.02
C PRO A 194 2.92 2.37 -3.60
N VAL A 195 2.64 1.08 -3.43
CA VAL A 195 2.98 0.33 -2.22
C VAL A 195 4.27 -0.44 -2.51
N ASP A 196 5.33 -0.12 -1.79
CA ASP A 196 6.64 -0.75 -1.98
C ASP A 196 6.64 -2.23 -1.54
N ALA A 197 7.55 -3.00 -2.13
CA ALA A 197 7.73 -4.41 -1.86
C ALA A 197 8.04 -4.72 -0.38
N PRO A 198 7.65 -5.90 0.15
CA PRO A 198 7.90 -6.25 1.53
C PRO A 198 9.38 -6.52 1.81
N TYR A 199 9.80 -6.22 3.04
CA TYR A 199 11.02 -6.77 3.62
C TYR A 199 10.70 -8.15 4.20
N THR A 200 11.23 -9.21 3.60
CA THR A 200 10.89 -10.59 3.91
C THR A 200 11.86 -11.26 4.90
N PHE A 201 12.96 -10.60 5.24
CA PHE A 201 13.90 -11.05 6.28
C PHE A 201 13.35 -10.74 7.68
N THR A 202 13.98 -11.30 8.73
CA THR A 202 13.39 -11.33 10.08
C THR A 202 13.73 -10.14 10.96
N ASP A 203 14.79 -9.39 10.65
CA ASP A 203 15.29 -8.32 11.51
C ASP A 203 14.52 -7.01 11.30
N ALA A 204 14.03 -6.42 12.39
CA ALA A 204 13.25 -5.18 12.36
C ALA A 204 14.10 -3.96 11.96
N GLU A 205 15.41 -3.97 12.24
CA GLU A 205 16.31 -2.89 11.84
C GLU A 205 16.48 -2.85 10.31
N GLY A 206 16.58 -4.03 9.67
CA GLY A 206 16.60 -4.16 8.22
C GLY A 206 15.33 -3.61 7.60
N ALA A 207 14.17 -3.98 8.15
CA ALA A 207 12.88 -3.47 7.72
C ALA A 207 12.80 -1.93 7.81
N GLN A 208 13.34 -1.34 8.89
CA GLN A 208 13.40 0.11 9.05
C GLN A 208 14.35 0.78 8.06
N ARG A 209 15.57 0.21 7.88
CA ARG A 209 16.55 0.74 6.91
C ARG A 209 15.98 0.74 5.49
N GLU A 210 15.35 -0.35 5.11
CA GLU A 210 14.72 -0.46 3.79
C GLU A 210 13.54 0.50 3.63
N ALA A 211 12.70 0.69 4.66
CA ALA A 211 11.61 1.67 4.63
C ALA A 211 12.12 3.11 4.50
N LEU A 212 13.22 3.46 5.17
CA LEU A 212 13.89 4.76 5.00
C LEU A 212 14.46 4.94 3.59
N TYR A 213 14.98 3.86 2.99
CA TYR A 213 15.41 3.89 1.59
C TYR A 213 14.23 4.11 0.64
N SER A 214 13.13 3.34 0.78
CA SER A 214 11.89 3.51 0.03
C SER A 214 11.37 4.95 0.08
N ARG A 215 11.35 5.50 1.28
CA ARG A 215 10.92 6.88 1.49
C ARG A 215 11.76 7.89 0.71
N ARG A 216 13.09 7.70 0.65
CA ARG A 216 13.99 8.55 -0.14
C ARG A 216 13.73 8.45 -1.63
N LEU A 217 13.28 7.29 -2.12
CA LEU A 217 12.83 7.14 -3.52
C LEU A 217 11.51 7.87 -3.79
N GLY A 218 10.67 8.08 -2.78
CA GLY A 218 9.37 8.75 -2.92
C GLY A 218 8.17 7.90 -2.53
N TYR A 219 8.38 6.67 -2.06
CA TYR A 219 7.31 5.84 -1.51
C TYR A 219 6.77 6.42 -0.20
N ARG A 220 5.50 6.22 0.05
CA ARG A 220 4.78 6.61 1.27
C ARG A 220 4.14 5.41 1.95
N SER A 221 4.23 4.26 1.31
CA SER A 221 3.53 3.04 1.64
C SER A 221 4.41 1.83 1.36
N LYS A 222 4.34 0.80 2.22
CA LYS A 222 5.13 -0.42 2.10
C LYS A 222 4.34 -1.62 2.61
N SER A 223 4.43 -2.75 1.91
CA SER A 223 3.92 -4.02 2.40
C SER A 223 4.89 -4.68 3.38
N LEU A 224 4.38 -5.57 4.20
CA LEU A 224 5.14 -6.31 5.21
C LEU A 224 4.47 -7.66 5.49
N VAL A 225 5.26 -8.62 5.96
CA VAL A 225 4.83 -10.00 6.25
C VAL A 225 4.98 -10.37 7.73
N ARG A 226 5.41 -9.41 8.57
CA ARG A 226 5.62 -9.62 10.01
C ARG A 226 4.98 -8.47 10.81
N PRO A 227 4.16 -8.77 11.83
CA PRO A 227 3.53 -7.74 12.66
C PRO A 227 4.52 -6.82 13.38
N ASP A 228 5.68 -7.34 13.80
CA ASP A 228 6.73 -6.59 14.50
C ASP A 228 7.47 -5.58 13.62
N HIS A 229 7.37 -5.69 12.29
CA HIS A 229 7.90 -4.69 11.35
C HIS A 229 7.01 -3.46 11.20
N ALA A 230 5.73 -3.52 11.61
CA ALA A 230 4.78 -2.43 11.37
C ALA A 230 5.18 -1.12 12.10
N ALA A 231 5.62 -1.21 13.35
CA ALA A 231 6.02 -0.02 14.12
C ALA A 231 7.24 0.71 13.52
N PRO A 232 8.39 0.04 13.24
CA PRO A 232 9.55 0.70 12.65
C PRO A 232 9.28 1.23 11.24
N ILE A 233 8.48 0.52 10.41
CA ILE A 233 8.10 1.00 9.08
C ILE A 233 7.18 2.22 9.18
N ASN A 234 6.17 2.21 10.04
CA ASN A 234 5.31 3.37 10.29
C ASN A 234 6.12 4.59 10.73
N ALA A 235 7.08 4.41 11.65
CA ALA A 235 7.96 5.48 12.09
C ALA A 235 8.79 6.05 10.92
N ALA A 236 9.37 5.17 10.09
CA ALA A 236 10.16 5.57 8.92
C ALA A 236 9.33 6.36 7.89
N LEU A 237 8.04 6.00 7.68
CA LEU A 237 7.16 6.59 6.67
C LEU A 237 6.34 7.79 7.20
N THR A 238 6.46 8.12 8.48
CA THR A 238 5.83 9.30 9.09
C THR A 238 6.84 10.45 9.17
N PRO A 239 6.47 11.70 8.83
CA PRO A 239 7.35 12.83 9.01
C PRO A 239 7.74 13.01 10.49
N SER A 240 9.04 13.10 10.79
CA SER A 240 9.54 13.36 12.13
C SER A 240 9.27 14.81 12.57
N GLU A 241 9.32 15.07 13.88
CA GLU A 241 9.21 16.44 14.42
C GLU A 241 10.26 17.38 13.83
N GLU A 242 11.50 16.91 13.63
CA GLU A 242 12.57 17.66 13.00
C GLU A 242 12.22 18.06 11.56
N GLU A 243 11.69 17.11 10.77
CA GLU A 243 11.27 17.37 9.39
C GLU A 243 10.09 18.34 9.34
N VAL A 244 9.17 18.25 10.29
CA VAL A 244 8.05 19.20 10.42
C VAL A 244 8.56 20.58 10.78
N ARG A 245 9.51 20.71 11.73
CA ARG A 245 10.13 22.01 12.07
C ARG A 245 10.84 22.62 10.86
N ARG A 246 11.66 21.82 10.17
CA ARG A 246 12.35 22.25 8.95
C ARG A 246 11.38 22.68 7.86
N ALA A 247 10.34 21.90 7.62
CA ALA A 247 9.31 22.25 6.63
C ALA A 247 8.61 23.56 6.94
N ARG A 248 8.28 23.83 8.22
CA ARG A 248 7.73 25.13 8.65
C ARG A 248 8.69 26.29 8.38
N ALA A 249 9.97 26.12 8.68
CA ALA A 249 10.99 27.14 8.42
C ALA A 249 11.12 27.46 6.91
N LEU A 250 11.13 26.41 6.05
CA LEU A 250 11.18 26.56 4.60
C LEU A 250 9.95 27.31 4.06
N VAL A 251 8.76 26.98 4.54
CA VAL A 251 7.51 27.63 4.15
C VAL A 251 7.54 29.11 4.54
N ALA A 252 7.84 29.41 5.80
CA ALA A 252 7.88 30.79 6.30
C ALA A 252 8.92 31.66 5.58
N ALA A 253 10.12 31.12 5.33
CA ALA A 253 11.17 31.83 4.61
C ALA A 253 10.77 32.16 3.16
N PHE A 254 10.18 31.19 2.45
CA PHE A 254 9.72 31.41 1.07
C PHE A 254 8.58 32.42 0.99
N GLU A 255 7.59 32.34 1.87
CA GLU A 255 6.47 33.30 1.92
C GLU A 255 6.96 34.71 2.24
N SER A 256 7.92 34.84 3.17
CA SER A 256 8.55 36.12 3.48
C SER A 256 9.33 36.71 2.30
N ALA A 257 10.08 35.87 1.55
CA ALA A 257 10.77 36.29 0.32
C ALA A 257 9.78 36.79 -0.73
N ARG A 258 8.69 36.05 -0.94
CA ARG A 258 7.62 36.44 -1.86
C ARG A 258 6.96 37.76 -1.50
N ALA A 259 6.74 38.00 -0.22
CA ALA A 259 6.20 39.30 0.27
C ALA A 259 7.13 40.48 -0.03
N ARG A 260 8.44 40.25 -0.17
CA ARG A 260 9.44 41.26 -0.58
C ARG A 260 9.64 41.35 -2.11
N GLY A 261 8.91 40.54 -2.91
CA GLY A 261 9.03 40.51 -4.36
C GLY A 261 10.20 39.63 -4.86
N GLU A 262 10.79 38.80 -4.00
CA GLU A 262 11.88 37.90 -4.34
C GLU A 262 11.32 36.57 -4.89
N ASP A 263 12.03 35.91 -5.79
CA ASP A 263 11.59 34.65 -6.43
C ASP A 263 11.94 33.39 -5.64
N ARG A 264 12.87 33.47 -4.69
CA ARG A 264 13.39 32.39 -3.85
C ARG A 264 13.85 32.88 -2.49
N ALA A 265 14.04 31.96 -1.55
CA ALA A 265 14.62 32.24 -0.25
C ALA A 265 15.92 31.44 -0.05
N LEU A 266 16.80 31.87 0.84
CA LEU A 266 17.96 31.11 1.27
C LEU A 266 17.73 30.62 2.70
N VAL A 267 17.79 29.31 2.93
CA VAL A 267 17.64 28.68 4.26
C VAL A 267 18.75 27.64 4.43
N ASP A 268 19.56 27.79 5.46
CA ASP A 268 20.69 26.89 5.77
C ASP A 268 21.62 26.63 4.56
N GLY A 269 21.87 27.68 3.77
CA GLY A 269 22.73 27.59 2.58
C GLY A 269 22.08 26.92 1.35
N LEU A 270 20.79 26.58 1.40
CA LEU A 270 20.04 26.01 0.30
C LEU A 270 19.01 26.99 -0.25
N TRP A 271 18.93 27.09 -1.56
CA TRP A 271 17.87 27.85 -2.23
C TRP A 271 16.54 27.13 -2.11
N VAL A 272 15.54 27.85 -1.62
CA VAL A 272 14.15 27.42 -1.52
C VAL A 272 13.37 28.07 -2.66
N GLU A 273 13.02 27.26 -3.64
CA GLU A 273 12.21 27.64 -4.81
C GLU A 273 10.83 26.97 -4.72
N VAL A 274 9.95 27.24 -5.69
CA VAL A 274 8.57 26.69 -5.71
C VAL A 274 8.49 25.17 -5.50
N PRO A 275 9.36 24.32 -6.13
CA PRO A 275 9.31 22.89 -5.87
C PRO A 275 9.61 22.51 -4.41
N SER A 276 10.64 23.14 -3.82
CA SER A 276 11.03 22.92 -2.41
C SER A 276 9.94 23.38 -1.45
N TYR A 277 9.35 24.55 -1.70
CA TYR A 277 8.20 25.06 -0.95
C TYR A 277 6.99 24.12 -0.99
N ARG A 278 6.62 23.62 -2.18
CA ARG A 278 5.52 22.66 -2.33
C ARG A 278 5.80 21.32 -1.60
N ASN A 279 7.04 20.87 -1.62
CA ASN A 279 7.42 19.66 -0.89
C ASN A 279 7.33 19.85 0.63
N ALA A 280 7.74 21.03 1.13
CA ALA A 280 7.59 21.39 2.54
C ALA A 280 6.10 21.43 2.95
N GLN A 281 5.25 22.06 2.15
CA GLN A 281 3.80 22.07 2.38
C GLN A 281 3.19 20.66 2.43
N ARG A 282 3.58 19.77 1.50
CA ARG A 282 3.13 18.37 1.51
C ARG A 282 3.57 17.63 2.77
N THR A 283 4.79 17.88 3.26
CA THR A 283 5.28 17.30 4.50
C THR A 283 4.44 17.73 5.70
N LEU A 284 4.11 19.02 5.80
CA LEU A 284 3.26 19.55 6.86
C LEU A 284 1.84 19.00 6.80
N GLU A 285 1.25 18.96 5.62
CA GLU A 285 -0.11 18.43 5.44
C GLU A 285 -0.18 16.92 5.77
N ARG A 286 0.82 16.13 5.32
CA ARG A 286 0.89 14.72 5.66
C ARG A 286 1.05 14.51 7.18
N ALA A 287 1.91 15.28 7.83
CA ALA A 287 2.10 15.18 9.29
C ALA A 287 0.79 15.50 10.03
N ARG A 288 0.11 16.58 9.63
CA ARG A 288 -1.19 16.99 10.20
C ARG A 288 -2.24 15.88 10.04
N ARG A 289 -2.36 15.30 8.85
CA ARG A 289 -3.36 14.26 8.55
C ARG A 289 -3.06 12.95 9.28
N LEU A 290 -1.79 12.58 9.46
CA LEU A 290 -1.40 11.37 10.20
C LEU A 290 -1.55 11.52 11.72
N ALA A 291 -1.46 12.74 12.26
CA ALA A 291 -1.73 13.01 13.67
C ALA A 291 -3.22 12.89 14.05
N GLY A 292 -4.10 12.84 13.04
CA GLY A 292 -5.55 12.84 13.27
C GLY A 292 -6.12 14.24 13.51
N PRO A 293 -7.44 14.38 13.67
CA PRO A 293 -8.03 15.65 14.11
C PRO A 293 -7.44 15.99 15.48
N LEU A 294 -6.98 17.23 15.63
CA LEU A 294 -6.63 17.79 16.94
C LEU A 294 -7.87 17.61 17.84
N SER A 295 -7.74 16.77 18.85
CA SER A 295 -8.74 16.53 19.90
C SER A 295 -9.02 17.80 20.68
#